data_8f4e0959ec7412d2bfc616d44821dff0
#
_entry.id   8f4e0959ec7412d2bfc616d44821dff0
#
_cell.length_a   1.000
_cell.length_b   1.000
_cell.length_c   1.000
_cell.angle_alpha   90.00
_cell.angle_beta   90.00
_cell.angle_gamma   90.00
#
_symmetry.space_group_name_H-M   'P 1'
#
loop_
_entity.id
_entity.type
_entity.pdbx_description
1 polymer ?
#
loop_
_entity_poly.entity_id
_entity_poly.type
_entity_poly.pdbx_seq_one_letter_code
_entity_poly.pdbx_strand_id
1 'polypeptide(L)'
;MGKTSAVIRLGYVHLRVTDLEEARNHYSNTLGMEVVHEEPGKIWLKCWDEWDHHSLVLEEGGVGLVKFGYKVEDDEALADFERRAQQFGATTGRFSAGENLKVGGGVRITMPSEHTLELYTDIEFTGTDTGSINPEAWPRHVRGVGTHWIDHALISVEDPALIERFMGECLDFRPAERAIESIEHPNLIGSWMTCGESPHDLAFIKGPNGKLHHFAYHLEDWSAILRAGDIFSMDDVPIDIGPTRHGITRGTTIYFFDPSGNRNEVFAGLGYRVQHDFPTINWTVDQLAKGIFYHARELNDAFTSVFT
;
A
#
# COMPACT_ATOMS: atom_id res chain seq x y z
N MET A 1 -21.06 2.70 -18.13
CA MET A 1 -19.77 2.02 -17.87
C MET A 1 -18.91 3.00 -17.12
N GLY A 2 -18.41 2.67 -15.93
CA GLY A 2 -17.48 3.52 -15.19
C GLY A 2 -16.20 3.72 -16.02
N LYS A 3 -15.63 4.90 -15.97
CA LYS A 3 -14.34 5.21 -16.59
C LYS A 3 -13.27 4.42 -15.82
N THR A 4 -12.32 3.81 -16.53
CA THR A 4 -11.11 3.26 -15.91
C THR A 4 -10.33 4.42 -15.31
N SER A 5 -9.80 4.27 -14.10
CA SER A 5 -8.90 5.28 -13.53
C SER A 5 -7.67 5.43 -14.41
N ALA A 6 -7.20 6.66 -14.58
CA ALA A 6 -5.89 6.94 -15.15
C ALA A 6 -4.74 6.83 -14.12
N VAL A 7 -5.03 6.36 -12.91
CA VAL A 7 -4.01 5.94 -11.94
C VAL A 7 -3.50 4.58 -12.35
N ILE A 8 -2.18 4.45 -12.53
CA ILE A 8 -1.54 3.21 -12.99
C ILE A 8 -1.31 2.25 -11.82
N ARG A 9 -0.75 2.75 -10.70
CA ARG A 9 -0.40 1.94 -9.52
C ARG A 9 0.01 2.79 -8.32
N LEU A 10 0.02 2.20 -7.13
CA LEU A 10 0.82 2.69 -6.01
C LEU A 10 2.30 2.64 -6.43
N GLY A 11 2.96 3.78 -6.44
CA GLY A 11 4.35 3.88 -6.91
C GLY A 11 5.35 3.87 -5.77
N TYR A 12 5.07 4.59 -4.67
CA TYR A 12 5.94 4.57 -3.49
C TYR A 12 5.22 4.94 -2.21
N VAL A 13 5.82 4.51 -1.10
CA VAL A 13 5.48 4.91 0.26
C VAL A 13 6.71 5.54 0.92
N HIS A 14 6.52 6.62 1.67
CA HIS A 14 7.55 7.29 2.44
C HIS A 14 7.23 7.20 3.93
N LEU A 15 8.08 6.52 4.69
CA LEU A 15 7.92 6.28 6.12
C LEU A 15 8.97 7.01 6.94
N ARG A 16 8.62 7.34 8.19
CA ARG A 16 9.57 7.65 9.24
C ARG A 16 9.97 6.39 9.99
N VAL A 17 11.25 6.33 10.35
CA VAL A 17 11.84 5.28 11.16
C VAL A 17 12.66 5.90 12.30
N THR A 18 12.74 5.19 13.42
CA THR A 18 13.46 5.66 14.62
C THR A 18 14.96 5.46 14.52
N ASP A 19 15.39 4.43 13.79
CA ASP A 19 16.79 4.10 13.53
C ASP A 19 16.92 3.62 12.08
N LEU A 20 17.73 4.36 11.31
CA LEU A 20 17.86 4.13 9.88
C LEU A 20 18.71 2.90 9.56
N GLU A 21 19.69 2.55 10.41
CA GLU A 21 20.52 1.37 10.22
C GLU A 21 19.72 0.08 10.51
N GLU A 22 18.98 0.04 11.60
CA GLU A 22 18.10 -1.08 11.93
C GLU A 22 17.02 -1.25 10.84
N ALA A 23 16.38 -0.16 10.41
CA ALA A 23 15.41 -0.19 9.33
C ALA A 23 16.04 -0.66 8.01
N ARG A 24 17.23 -0.14 7.65
CA ARG A 24 17.99 -0.61 6.48
C ARG A 24 18.20 -2.12 6.50
N ASN A 25 18.66 -2.65 7.62
CA ASN A 25 18.92 -4.08 7.78
C ASN A 25 17.62 -4.90 7.63
N HIS A 26 16.54 -4.46 8.25
CA HIS A 26 15.23 -5.11 8.14
C HIS A 26 14.74 -5.15 6.70
N TYR A 27 14.66 -4.01 6.01
CA TYR A 27 14.11 -3.93 4.67
C TYR A 27 15.03 -4.57 3.61
N SER A 28 16.37 -4.46 3.73
CA SER A 28 17.27 -5.00 2.73
C SER A 28 17.67 -6.46 2.96
N ASN A 29 17.83 -6.91 4.19
CA ASN A 29 18.26 -8.29 4.48
C ASN A 29 17.08 -9.22 4.72
N THR A 30 16.14 -8.84 5.59
CA THR A 30 14.98 -9.70 5.92
C THR A 30 13.93 -9.67 4.81
N LEU A 31 13.51 -8.49 4.32
CA LEU A 31 12.55 -8.41 3.21
C LEU A 31 13.20 -8.62 1.84
N GLY A 32 14.49 -8.38 1.72
CA GLY A 32 15.25 -8.60 0.49
C GLY A 32 15.15 -7.46 -0.52
N MET A 33 14.75 -6.25 -0.08
CA MET A 33 14.68 -5.08 -0.96
C MET A 33 16.09 -4.59 -1.33
N GLU A 34 16.21 -4.05 -2.53
CA GLU A 34 17.43 -3.43 -3.02
C GLU A 34 17.52 -1.98 -2.52
N VAL A 35 18.64 -1.62 -1.90
CA VAL A 35 18.97 -0.22 -1.58
C VAL A 35 19.51 0.45 -2.84
N VAL A 36 18.75 1.39 -3.40
CA VAL A 36 19.09 2.05 -4.68
C VAL A 36 19.76 3.41 -4.49
N HIS A 37 19.55 4.04 -3.32
CA HIS A 37 20.20 5.30 -2.96
C HIS A 37 20.19 5.50 -1.45
N GLU A 38 21.25 6.15 -0.94
CA GLU A 38 21.39 6.54 0.47
C GLU A 38 21.94 7.96 0.57
N GLU A 39 21.42 8.73 1.51
CA GLU A 39 21.97 10.01 1.93
C GLU A 39 21.78 10.20 3.46
N PRO A 40 22.44 11.16 4.11
CA PRO A 40 22.25 11.37 5.55
C PRO A 40 20.78 11.53 5.93
N GLY A 41 20.28 10.62 6.77
CA GLY A 41 18.89 10.62 7.25
C GLY A 41 17.86 9.99 6.32
N LYS A 42 18.24 9.47 5.13
CA LYS A 42 17.31 8.86 4.18
C LYS A 42 17.89 7.70 3.38
N ILE A 43 17.01 6.70 3.11
CA ILE A 43 17.29 5.55 2.24
C ILE A 43 16.14 5.35 1.28
N TRP A 44 16.46 5.01 0.02
CA TRP A 44 15.51 4.62 -1.01
C TRP A 44 15.72 3.16 -1.36
N LEU A 45 14.63 2.39 -1.35
CA LEU A 45 14.64 0.96 -1.63
C LEU A 45 13.59 0.62 -2.68
N LYS A 46 13.80 -0.52 -3.34
CA LYS A 46 12.81 -1.13 -4.23
C LYS A 46 12.77 -2.64 -4.05
N CYS A 47 11.66 -3.25 -4.41
CA CYS A 47 11.55 -4.70 -4.54
C CYS A 47 12.21 -5.17 -5.84
N TRP A 48 12.56 -6.46 -5.93
CA TRP A 48 13.37 -6.98 -7.04
C TRP A 48 12.68 -6.92 -8.41
N ASP A 49 11.33 -6.99 -8.47
CA ASP A 49 10.56 -7.01 -9.73
C ASP A 49 9.94 -5.63 -10.09
N GLU A 50 10.45 -4.58 -9.50
CA GLU A 50 10.01 -3.21 -9.80
C GLU A 50 10.93 -2.53 -10.81
N TRP A 51 10.34 -1.80 -11.75
CA TRP A 51 11.06 -1.05 -12.78
C TRP A 51 11.41 0.37 -12.35
N ASP A 52 10.57 0.97 -11.50
CA ASP A 52 10.76 2.33 -10.99
C ASP A 52 12.02 2.37 -10.10
N HIS A 53 12.65 3.55 -10.01
CA HIS A 53 13.86 3.74 -9.21
C HIS A 53 13.70 3.27 -7.77
N HIS A 54 12.55 3.53 -7.15
CA HIS A 54 12.25 3.10 -5.78
C HIS A 54 10.75 3.01 -5.55
N SER A 55 10.35 2.22 -4.58
CA SER A 55 8.98 2.12 -4.06
C SER A 55 8.87 2.38 -2.57
N LEU A 56 9.99 2.40 -1.85
CA LEU A 56 10.03 2.71 -0.42
C LEU A 56 11.09 3.78 -0.14
N VAL A 57 10.69 4.80 0.63
CA VAL A 57 11.58 5.81 1.18
C VAL A 57 11.52 5.74 2.69
N LEU A 58 12.68 5.61 3.34
CA LEU A 58 12.82 5.65 4.80
C LEU A 58 13.49 6.95 5.20
N GLU A 59 12.93 7.66 6.17
CA GLU A 59 13.46 8.90 6.72
C GLU A 59 13.59 8.79 8.24
N GLU A 60 14.75 9.06 8.77
CA GLU A 60 14.98 9.07 10.21
C GLU A 60 14.20 10.23 10.89
N GLY A 61 13.59 9.96 12.04
CA GLY A 61 12.90 11.00 12.81
C GLY A 61 11.51 10.63 13.28
N GLY A 62 11.31 9.42 13.79
CA GLY A 62 10.07 8.97 14.40
C GLY A 62 9.48 7.74 13.74
N VAL A 63 8.17 7.65 13.66
CA VAL A 63 7.42 6.50 13.11
C VAL A 63 6.22 7.02 12.31
N GLY A 64 5.77 6.26 11.34
CA GLY A 64 4.53 6.51 10.61
C GLY A 64 4.71 7.02 9.19
N LEU A 65 3.59 7.27 8.54
CA LEU A 65 3.52 7.67 7.14
C LEU A 65 3.84 9.16 6.99
N VAL A 66 4.77 9.48 6.09
CA VAL A 66 4.99 10.86 5.63
C VAL A 66 4.07 11.17 4.46
N LYS A 67 4.05 10.27 3.46
CA LYS A 67 3.25 10.38 2.24
C LYS A 67 3.27 9.07 1.46
N PHE A 68 2.36 8.95 0.51
CA PHE A 68 2.39 7.90 -0.51
C PHE A 68 2.10 8.50 -1.88
N GLY A 69 2.63 7.87 -2.93
CA GLY A 69 2.57 8.37 -4.29
C GLY A 69 1.96 7.37 -5.26
N TYR A 70 1.03 7.85 -6.10
CA TYR A 70 0.50 7.09 -7.23
C TYR A 70 1.04 7.62 -8.54
N LYS A 71 1.47 6.69 -9.40
CA LYS A 71 1.80 7.00 -10.79
C LYS A 71 0.52 7.11 -11.61
N VAL A 72 0.44 8.16 -12.43
CA VAL A 72 -0.68 8.42 -13.34
C VAL A 72 -0.23 8.36 -14.79
N GLU A 73 -1.17 8.19 -15.73
CA GLU A 73 -0.89 7.93 -17.13
C GLU A 73 -0.13 9.07 -17.80
N ASP A 74 -0.60 10.32 -17.62
CA ASP A 74 -0.07 11.49 -18.31
C ASP A 74 -0.40 12.81 -17.58
N ASP A 75 0.11 13.92 -18.11
CA ASP A 75 -0.09 15.26 -17.56
C ASP A 75 -1.53 15.76 -17.68
N GLU A 76 -2.33 15.25 -18.63
CA GLU A 76 -3.75 15.58 -18.76
C GLU A 76 -4.53 14.96 -17.61
N ALA A 77 -4.30 13.70 -17.30
CA ALA A 77 -4.87 13.00 -16.15
C ALA A 77 -4.45 13.68 -14.83
N LEU A 78 -3.16 14.04 -14.70
CA LEU A 78 -2.63 14.73 -13.54
C LEU A 78 -3.35 16.08 -13.30
N ALA A 79 -3.54 16.87 -14.35
CA ALA A 79 -4.23 18.16 -14.27
C ALA A 79 -5.74 17.99 -13.96
N ASP A 80 -6.38 16.95 -14.51
CA ASP A 80 -7.79 16.66 -14.22
C ASP A 80 -7.99 16.23 -12.77
N PHE A 81 -7.12 15.37 -12.24
CA PHE A 81 -7.15 14.94 -10.86
C PHE A 81 -6.93 16.11 -9.88
N GLU A 82 -5.93 16.98 -10.15
CA GLU A 82 -5.71 18.20 -9.37
C GLU A 82 -6.96 19.08 -9.33
N ARG A 83 -7.55 19.35 -10.49
CA ARG A 83 -8.77 20.17 -10.61
C ARG A 83 -9.94 19.57 -9.81
N ARG A 84 -10.15 18.25 -9.93
CA ARG A 84 -11.23 17.55 -9.21
C ARG A 84 -11.00 17.56 -7.69
N ALA A 85 -9.76 17.36 -7.24
CA ALA A 85 -9.40 17.45 -5.82
C ALA A 85 -9.66 18.85 -5.26
N GLN A 86 -9.31 19.92 -6.00
CA GLN A 86 -9.61 21.32 -5.63
C GLN A 86 -11.13 21.57 -5.57
N GLN A 87 -11.88 21.07 -6.54
CA GLN A 87 -13.34 21.17 -6.56
C GLN A 87 -14.02 20.43 -5.39
N PHE A 88 -13.41 19.32 -4.95
CA PHE A 88 -13.85 18.58 -3.75
C PHE A 88 -13.57 19.35 -2.46
N GLY A 89 -12.65 20.32 -2.48
CA GLY A 89 -12.23 21.13 -1.34
C GLY A 89 -10.90 20.69 -0.72
N ALA A 90 -10.14 19.79 -1.36
CA ALA A 90 -8.84 19.40 -0.89
C ALA A 90 -7.77 20.47 -1.22
N THR A 91 -6.77 20.61 -0.35
CA THR A 91 -5.62 21.47 -0.61
C THR A 91 -4.68 20.76 -1.57
N THR A 92 -4.25 21.46 -2.62
CA THR A 92 -3.28 20.95 -3.58
C THR A 92 -2.07 21.88 -3.69
N GLY A 93 -0.94 21.32 -4.08
CA GLY A 93 0.29 22.04 -4.40
C GLY A 93 1.11 21.26 -5.40
N ARG A 94 1.79 21.96 -6.32
CA ARG A 94 2.69 21.29 -7.27
C ARG A 94 4.09 21.19 -6.70
N PHE A 95 4.77 20.10 -7.00
CA PHE A 95 6.19 19.92 -6.72
C PHE A 95 6.96 19.78 -8.04
N SER A 96 8.22 20.22 -8.02
CA SER A 96 9.08 20.23 -9.20
C SER A 96 9.77 18.88 -9.41
N ALA A 97 10.16 18.58 -10.65
CA ALA A 97 11.00 17.43 -10.95
C ALA A 97 12.28 17.45 -10.11
N GLY A 98 12.60 16.29 -9.49
CA GLY A 98 13.78 16.14 -8.63
C GLY A 98 13.59 16.61 -7.19
N GLU A 99 12.45 17.22 -6.81
CA GLU A 99 12.12 17.48 -5.40
C GLU A 99 12.01 16.17 -4.61
N ASN A 100 11.40 15.16 -5.22
CA ASN A 100 11.55 13.77 -4.81
C ASN A 100 12.61 13.13 -5.70
N LEU A 101 13.54 12.40 -5.10
CA LEU A 101 14.66 11.79 -5.83
C LEU A 101 14.18 10.98 -7.03
N LYS A 102 14.68 11.30 -8.24
CA LYS A 102 14.36 10.60 -9.49
C LYS A 102 12.88 10.62 -9.92
N VAL A 103 12.02 11.35 -9.22
CA VAL A 103 10.62 11.54 -9.59
C VAL A 103 10.49 12.83 -10.40
N GLY A 104 9.66 12.80 -11.44
CA GLY A 104 9.26 13.98 -12.20
C GLY A 104 8.46 14.96 -11.36
N GLY A 105 7.99 16.03 -11.99
CA GLY A 105 7.07 16.95 -11.34
C GLY A 105 5.70 16.29 -11.09
N GLY A 106 4.94 16.83 -10.14
CA GLY A 106 3.64 16.26 -9.80
C GLY A 106 2.78 17.17 -8.97
N VAL A 107 1.71 16.60 -8.43
CA VAL A 107 0.74 17.27 -7.56
C VAL A 107 0.72 16.59 -6.20
N ARG A 108 0.85 17.38 -5.16
CA ARG A 108 0.65 16.97 -3.76
C ARG A 108 -0.74 17.38 -3.32
N ILE A 109 -1.48 16.44 -2.76
CA ILE A 109 -2.86 16.64 -2.30
C ILE A 109 -2.91 16.30 -0.81
N THR A 110 -3.41 17.24 0.00
CA THR A 110 -3.81 16.92 1.37
C THR A 110 -5.21 16.32 1.32
N MET A 111 -5.32 15.03 1.60
CA MET A 111 -6.60 14.34 1.62
C MET A 111 -7.49 14.84 2.77
N PRO A 112 -8.82 14.68 2.71
CA PRO A 112 -9.71 15.00 3.84
C PRO A 112 -9.38 14.22 5.12
N SER A 113 -8.65 13.13 5.02
CA SER A 113 -8.09 12.33 6.14
C SER A 113 -6.72 12.80 6.61
N GLU A 114 -6.27 13.99 6.22
CA GLU A 114 -4.98 14.60 6.58
C GLU A 114 -3.74 13.88 6.00
N HIS A 115 -3.91 12.80 5.27
CA HIS A 115 -2.80 12.13 4.59
C HIS A 115 -2.31 12.96 3.41
N THR A 116 -1.00 12.89 3.17
CA THR A 116 -0.37 13.47 1.98
C THR A 116 -0.30 12.43 0.87
N LEU A 117 -1.04 12.69 -0.19
CA LEU A 117 -1.04 11.93 -1.43
C LEU A 117 -0.26 12.68 -2.50
N GLU A 118 0.66 12.05 -3.20
CA GLU A 118 1.34 12.60 -4.37
C GLU A 118 0.90 11.87 -5.64
N LEU A 119 0.68 12.64 -6.72
CA LEU A 119 0.42 12.12 -8.05
C LEU A 119 1.54 12.59 -8.97
N TYR A 120 2.10 11.70 -9.78
CA TYR A 120 3.19 12.00 -10.69
C TYR A 120 3.10 11.15 -11.96
N THR A 121 3.66 11.65 -13.06
CA THR A 121 3.63 10.96 -14.36
C THR A 121 4.93 10.21 -14.64
N ASP A 122 6.05 10.66 -14.10
CA ASP A 122 7.36 10.14 -14.42
C ASP A 122 8.22 9.84 -13.19
N ILE A 123 8.95 8.73 -13.27
CA ILE A 123 10.01 8.32 -12.37
C ILE A 123 11.06 7.57 -13.17
N GLU A 124 12.35 7.80 -12.86
CA GLU A 124 13.44 7.11 -13.55
C GLU A 124 13.29 5.59 -13.41
N PHE A 125 13.49 4.85 -14.51
CA PHE A 125 13.52 3.40 -14.49
C PHE A 125 14.94 2.90 -14.24
N THR A 126 15.11 2.07 -13.22
CA THR A 126 16.34 1.33 -12.96
C THR A 126 16.27 -0.10 -13.51
N GLY A 127 15.06 -0.57 -13.83
CA GLY A 127 14.81 -1.92 -14.34
C GLY A 127 14.84 -2.97 -13.23
N THR A 128 14.77 -4.22 -13.64
CA THR A 128 14.82 -5.40 -12.77
C THR A 128 16.08 -6.21 -13.03
N ASP A 129 16.49 -7.04 -12.09
CA ASP A 129 17.65 -7.95 -12.25
C ASP A 129 17.48 -8.94 -13.41
N THR A 130 16.26 -9.21 -13.83
CA THR A 130 15.97 -10.10 -14.96
C THR A 130 16.05 -9.39 -16.32
N GLY A 131 15.90 -8.06 -16.34
CA GLY A 131 15.94 -7.24 -17.56
C GLY A 131 14.71 -7.41 -18.45
N SER A 132 14.76 -6.79 -19.65
CA SER A 132 13.65 -6.77 -20.62
C SER A 132 13.92 -7.54 -21.91
N ILE A 133 15.13 -8.08 -22.10
CA ILE A 133 15.50 -8.83 -23.30
C ILE A 133 15.85 -10.25 -22.92
N ASN A 134 15.02 -11.21 -23.35
CA ASN A 134 15.15 -12.63 -22.99
C ASN A 134 15.35 -12.85 -21.49
N PRO A 135 14.46 -12.32 -20.64
CA PRO A 135 14.63 -12.33 -19.19
C PRO A 135 14.62 -13.76 -18.65
N GLU A 136 15.41 -13.98 -17.60
CA GLU A 136 15.24 -15.18 -16.77
C GLU A 136 13.95 -15.08 -15.96
N ALA A 137 13.39 -16.22 -15.56
CA ALA A 137 12.14 -16.24 -14.78
C ALA A 137 12.34 -15.75 -13.33
N TRP A 138 13.58 -15.79 -12.82
CA TRP A 138 13.94 -15.41 -11.46
C TRP A 138 15.27 -14.69 -11.42
N PRO A 139 15.42 -13.68 -10.56
CA PRO A 139 16.71 -13.09 -10.28
C PRO A 139 17.62 -14.11 -9.57
N ARG A 140 18.93 -14.05 -9.84
CA ARG A 140 19.90 -15.03 -9.28
C ARG A 140 20.23 -14.78 -7.81
N HIS A 141 19.85 -13.62 -7.25
CA HIS A 141 20.31 -13.14 -5.95
C HIS A 141 19.17 -12.65 -5.04
N VAL A 142 18.01 -13.33 -5.05
CA VAL A 142 16.94 -13.05 -4.10
C VAL A 142 17.45 -13.30 -2.67
N ARG A 143 17.26 -12.31 -1.80
CA ARG A 143 17.59 -12.41 -0.37
C ARG A 143 16.34 -12.43 0.47
N GLY A 144 16.45 -12.94 1.69
CA GLY A 144 15.38 -12.91 2.68
C GLY A 144 14.05 -13.42 2.11
N VAL A 145 12.99 -12.68 2.35
CA VAL A 145 11.64 -12.99 1.86
C VAL A 145 11.55 -12.87 0.34
N GLY A 146 12.25 -11.91 -0.26
CA GLY A 146 12.28 -11.68 -1.71
C GLY A 146 11.00 -11.03 -2.23
N THR A 147 10.63 -9.89 -1.66
CA THR A 147 9.43 -9.14 -2.05
C THR A 147 9.47 -8.69 -3.50
N HIS A 148 8.35 -8.89 -4.24
CA HIS A 148 8.27 -8.63 -5.69
C HIS A 148 8.02 -7.16 -6.01
N TRP A 149 6.97 -6.56 -5.41
CA TRP A 149 6.60 -5.15 -5.56
C TRP A 149 5.81 -4.68 -4.35
N ILE A 150 5.72 -3.36 -4.18
CA ILE A 150 4.77 -2.77 -3.24
C ILE A 150 3.36 -2.91 -3.83
N ASP A 151 2.42 -3.45 -3.04
CA ASP A 151 1.10 -3.84 -3.54
C ASP A 151 0.02 -2.81 -3.20
N HIS A 152 -0.19 -2.56 -1.92
CA HIS A 152 -1.24 -1.67 -1.43
C HIS A 152 -0.88 -1.01 -0.11
N ALA A 153 -1.69 -0.01 0.26
CA ALA A 153 -1.64 0.61 1.58
C ALA A 153 -3.01 0.57 2.26
N LEU A 154 -3.03 0.47 3.59
CA LEU A 154 -4.22 0.68 4.41
C LEU A 154 -3.98 1.83 5.39
N ILE A 155 -4.86 2.83 5.34
CA ILE A 155 -4.81 4.02 6.18
C ILE A 155 -5.99 4.06 7.15
N SER A 156 -5.83 4.80 8.25
CA SER A 156 -6.88 5.06 9.22
C SER A 156 -7.55 6.40 8.92
N VAL A 157 -8.88 6.46 8.99
CA VAL A 157 -9.66 7.66 8.66
C VAL A 157 -10.85 7.82 9.59
N GLU A 158 -11.19 9.05 9.99
CA GLU A 158 -12.36 9.32 10.85
C GLU A 158 -13.69 9.10 10.12
N ASP A 159 -13.75 9.47 8.84
CA ASP A 159 -14.94 9.33 7.98
C ASP A 159 -14.65 8.52 6.72
N PRO A 160 -14.82 7.17 6.77
CA PRO A 160 -14.63 6.31 5.61
C PRO A 160 -15.48 6.69 4.40
N ALA A 161 -16.73 7.17 4.62
CA ALA A 161 -17.62 7.53 3.51
C ALA A 161 -17.13 8.79 2.77
N LEU A 162 -16.55 9.74 3.49
CA LEU A 162 -15.94 10.93 2.89
C LEU A 162 -14.73 10.54 2.03
N ILE A 163 -13.88 9.63 2.53
CA ILE A 163 -12.68 9.20 1.80
C ILE A 163 -13.05 8.33 0.59
N GLU A 164 -14.04 7.46 0.69
CA GLU A 164 -14.53 6.70 -0.46
C GLU A 164 -15.03 7.64 -1.57
N ARG A 165 -15.80 8.66 -1.22
CA ARG A 165 -16.24 9.69 -2.16
C ARG A 165 -15.06 10.45 -2.77
N PHE A 166 -14.09 10.87 -1.94
CA PHE A 166 -12.91 11.58 -2.41
C PHE A 166 -12.13 10.74 -3.44
N MET A 167 -11.82 9.49 -3.12
CA MET A 167 -11.08 8.60 -4.01
C MET A 167 -11.86 8.30 -5.29
N GLY A 168 -13.18 8.12 -5.20
CA GLY A 168 -14.05 7.88 -6.35
C GLY A 168 -14.24 9.11 -7.24
N GLU A 169 -14.59 10.25 -6.66
CA GLU A 169 -14.89 11.47 -7.41
C GLU A 169 -13.63 12.17 -7.96
N CYS A 170 -12.50 12.09 -7.23
CA CYS A 170 -11.27 12.79 -7.63
C CYS A 170 -10.31 11.93 -8.45
N LEU A 171 -10.24 10.61 -8.23
CA LEU A 171 -9.21 9.73 -8.77
C LEU A 171 -9.77 8.51 -9.53
N ASP A 172 -11.09 8.43 -9.70
CA ASP A 172 -11.78 7.32 -10.37
C ASP A 172 -11.52 5.94 -9.74
N PHE A 173 -11.17 5.89 -8.46
CA PHE A 173 -11.12 4.63 -7.73
C PHE A 173 -12.53 4.08 -7.52
N ARG A 174 -12.65 2.76 -7.46
CA ARG A 174 -13.94 2.12 -7.19
C ARG A 174 -13.82 1.14 -6.02
N PRO A 175 -14.86 1.05 -5.17
CA PRO A 175 -14.85 0.07 -4.08
C PRO A 175 -15.05 -1.34 -4.63
N ALA A 176 -14.05 -2.21 -4.40
CA ALA A 176 -14.18 -3.64 -4.67
C ALA A 176 -14.93 -4.32 -3.53
N GLU A 177 -14.54 -4.00 -2.30
CA GLU A 177 -15.19 -4.52 -1.08
C GLU A 177 -15.40 -3.42 -0.05
N ARG A 178 -16.40 -3.60 0.80
CA ARG A 178 -16.73 -2.70 1.92
C ARG A 178 -16.98 -3.48 3.21
N ALA A 179 -16.59 -2.88 4.33
CA ALA A 179 -17.11 -3.24 5.64
C ALA A 179 -18.19 -2.24 6.01
N ILE A 180 -19.39 -2.73 6.31
CA ILE A 180 -20.57 -1.94 6.66
C ILE A 180 -21.13 -2.38 8.01
N GLU A 181 -21.82 -1.48 8.70
CA GLU A 181 -22.39 -1.77 10.01
C GLU A 181 -23.37 -2.97 9.93
N SER A 182 -24.40 -2.87 9.10
CA SER A 182 -25.36 -3.95 8.81
C SER A 182 -26.00 -3.76 7.43
N ILE A 183 -26.81 -4.72 7.01
CA ILE A 183 -27.59 -4.57 5.76
C ILE A 183 -28.68 -3.50 5.90
N GLU A 184 -29.30 -3.39 7.07
CA GLU A 184 -30.35 -2.38 7.36
C GLU A 184 -29.76 -0.99 7.55
N HIS A 185 -28.56 -0.90 8.09
CA HIS A 185 -27.81 0.34 8.33
C HIS A 185 -26.42 0.24 7.70
N PRO A 186 -26.29 0.49 6.40
CA PRO A 186 -25.04 0.29 5.66
C PRO A 186 -24.02 1.41 5.88
N ASN A 187 -23.87 1.90 7.12
CA ASN A 187 -22.85 2.87 7.48
C ASN A 187 -21.46 2.27 7.22
N LEU A 188 -20.62 3.00 6.51
CA LEU A 188 -19.32 2.51 6.08
C LEU A 188 -18.33 2.50 7.25
N ILE A 189 -17.71 1.34 7.48
CA ILE A 189 -16.66 1.14 8.48
C ILE A 189 -15.27 1.09 7.82
N GLY A 190 -15.21 0.59 6.60
CA GLY A 190 -13.99 0.53 5.81
C GLY A 190 -14.27 0.20 4.36
N SER A 191 -13.34 0.53 3.47
CA SER A 191 -13.45 0.26 2.04
C SER A 191 -12.11 -0.17 1.47
N TRP A 192 -12.14 -1.17 0.58
CA TRP A 192 -11.02 -1.65 -0.23
C TRP A 192 -11.26 -1.19 -1.64
N MET A 193 -10.51 -0.18 -2.08
CA MET A 193 -10.70 0.49 -3.36
C MET A 193 -9.59 0.17 -4.34
N THR A 194 -9.95 0.06 -5.60
CA THR A 194 -9.02 -0.25 -6.69
C THR A 194 -9.07 0.80 -7.80
N CYS A 195 -7.91 1.12 -8.36
CA CYS A 195 -7.78 1.86 -9.61
C CYS A 195 -7.67 0.92 -10.83
N GLY A 196 -7.38 -0.37 -10.61
CA GLY A 196 -7.13 -1.39 -11.62
C GLY A 196 -8.06 -2.60 -11.54
N GLU A 197 -7.48 -3.79 -11.61
CA GLU A 197 -8.15 -5.09 -11.53
C GLU A 197 -7.75 -5.89 -10.27
N SER A 198 -6.83 -5.37 -9.45
CA SER A 198 -6.51 -5.95 -8.15
C SER A 198 -7.68 -5.77 -7.18
N PRO A 199 -7.80 -6.59 -6.13
CA PRO A 199 -8.84 -6.42 -5.12
C PRO A 199 -8.80 -5.05 -4.43
N HIS A 200 -7.63 -4.45 -4.28
CA HIS A 200 -7.47 -3.08 -3.84
C HIS A 200 -6.05 -2.56 -4.08
N ASP A 201 -5.93 -1.26 -4.21
CA ASP A 201 -4.68 -0.49 -4.27
C ASP A 201 -4.58 0.44 -3.05
N LEU A 202 -5.74 0.84 -2.50
CA LEU A 202 -5.86 1.57 -1.25
C LEU A 202 -7.02 1.02 -0.44
N ALA A 203 -6.79 0.72 0.82
CA ALA A 203 -7.87 0.46 1.76
C ALA A 203 -7.83 1.49 2.90
N PHE A 204 -8.98 1.68 3.55
CA PHE A 204 -9.07 2.50 4.76
C PHE A 204 -10.15 1.97 5.69
N ILE A 205 -9.90 2.14 6.98
CA ILE A 205 -10.80 1.76 8.05
C ILE A 205 -11.04 2.92 9.00
N LYS A 206 -12.16 2.88 9.71
CA LYS A 206 -12.51 3.90 10.70
C LYS A 206 -11.51 3.93 11.85
N GLY A 207 -10.95 5.10 12.12
CA GLY A 207 -9.97 5.36 13.16
C GLY A 207 -9.46 6.82 13.07
N PRO A 208 -8.37 7.20 13.75
CA PRO A 208 -7.85 8.56 13.69
C PRO A 208 -7.32 8.90 12.30
N ASN A 209 -7.48 10.17 11.88
CA ASN A 209 -6.90 10.69 10.66
C ASN A 209 -5.36 10.74 10.69
N GLY A 210 -4.74 10.79 9.52
CA GLY A 210 -3.31 10.98 9.35
C GLY A 210 -2.45 9.78 9.79
N LYS A 211 -3.06 8.60 9.96
CA LYS A 211 -2.38 7.41 10.48
C LYS A 211 -2.32 6.27 9.47
N LEU A 212 -1.18 5.58 9.47
CA LEU A 212 -0.97 4.35 8.72
C LEU A 212 -1.41 3.14 9.56
N HIS A 213 -2.13 2.20 8.97
CA HIS A 213 -2.30 0.87 9.54
C HIS A 213 -1.19 -0.05 9.05
N HIS A 214 -1.02 -0.18 7.74
CA HIS A 214 0.06 -0.95 7.11
C HIS A 214 0.21 -0.57 5.64
N PHE A 215 1.31 -1.04 5.06
CA PHE A 215 1.43 -1.23 3.62
C PHE A 215 1.99 -2.62 3.33
N ALA A 216 1.71 -3.12 2.12
CA ALA A 216 1.94 -4.51 1.78
C ALA A 216 2.90 -4.69 0.63
N TYR A 217 3.63 -5.82 0.67
CA TYR A 217 4.50 -6.31 -0.39
C TYR A 217 3.94 -7.60 -0.96
N HIS A 218 3.95 -7.72 -2.27
CA HIS A 218 3.50 -8.92 -2.97
C HIS A 218 4.53 -10.05 -2.90
N LEU A 219 4.02 -11.27 -2.70
CA LEU A 219 4.70 -12.55 -2.88
C LEU A 219 3.89 -13.44 -3.84
N GLU A 220 4.49 -14.52 -4.34
CA GLU A 220 3.88 -15.36 -5.38
C GLU A 220 2.66 -16.13 -4.91
N ASP A 221 2.80 -16.86 -3.80
CA ASP A 221 1.79 -17.83 -3.36
C ASP A 221 1.82 -18.12 -1.85
N TRP A 222 0.98 -19.05 -1.43
CA TRP A 222 0.90 -19.50 -0.05
C TRP A 222 2.21 -20.08 0.48
N SER A 223 3.00 -20.76 -0.36
CA SER A 223 4.28 -21.33 0.06
C SER A 223 5.31 -20.24 0.36
N ALA A 224 5.29 -19.16 -0.40
CA ALA A 224 6.13 -17.99 -0.15
C ALA A 224 5.74 -17.29 1.15
N ILE A 225 4.45 -17.19 1.47
CA ILE A 225 3.97 -16.65 2.76
C ILE A 225 4.46 -17.52 3.93
N LEU A 226 4.39 -18.85 3.83
CA LEU A 226 4.90 -19.74 4.88
C LEU A 226 6.41 -19.60 5.06
N ARG A 227 7.16 -19.54 3.96
CA ARG A 227 8.61 -19.29 3.99
C ARG A 227 8.95 -17.94 4.61
N ALA A 228 8.15 -16.90 4.33
CA ALA A 228 8.32 -15.59 4.94
C ALA A 228 8.16 -15.66 6.46
N GLY A 229 7.18 -16.42 6.97
CA GLY A 229 7.01 -16.66 8.41
C GLY A 229 8.23 -17.33 9.05
N ASP A 230 8.84 -18.31 8.37
CA ASP A 230 10.08 -18.95 8.84
C ASP A 230 11.22 -17.92 8.90
N ILE A 231 11.39 -17.09 7.86
CA ILE A 231 12.45 -16.06 7.81
C ILE A 231 12.22 -15.01 8.92
N PHE A 232 11.00 -14.53 9.11
CA PHE A 232 10.68 -13.59 10.18
C PHE A 232 11.02 -14.16 11.56
N SER A 233 10.74 -15.45 11.78
CA SER A 233 11.09 -16.13 13.03
C SER A 233 12.60 -16.32 13.19
N MET A 234 13.35 -16.54 12.11
CA MET A 234 14.81 -16.64 12.14
C MET A 234 15.50 -15.31 12.44
N ASP A 235 14.89 -14.20 11.99
CA ASP A 235 15.42 -12.84 12.13
C ASP A 235 14.79 -12.08 13.31
N ASP A 236 14.07 -12.79 14.21
CA ASP A 236 13.39 -12.23 15.39
C ASP A 236 12.44 -11.06 15.07
N VAL A 237 11.83 -11.04 13.87
CA VAL A 237 10.85 -10.02 13.48
C VAL A 237 9.53 -10.23 14.22
N PRO A 238 8.98 -9.20 14.87
CA PRO A 238 7.71 -9.31 15.57
C PRO A 238 6.54 -9.55 14.62
N ILE A 239 6.03 -10.78 14.56
CA ILE A 239 4.82 -11.12 13.82
C ILE A 239 3.61 -10.68 14.64
N ASP A 240 2.76 -9.81 14.06
CA ASP A 240 1.49 -9.41 14.64
C ASP A 240 0.43 -10.50 14.42
N ILE A 241 0.24 -10.92 13.17
CA ILE A 241 -0.71 -11.97 12.79
C ILE A 241 -0.22 -12.76 11.58
N GLY A 242 -0.49 -14.03 11.59
CA GLY A 242 -0.29 -14.91 10.44
C GLY A 242 0.78 -15.97 10.68
N PRO A 243 1.02 -16.82 9.67
CA PRO A 243 0.39 -16.89 8.34
C PRO A 243 -1.13 -17.16 8.39
N THR A 244 -1.91 -16.43 7.61
CA THR A 244 -3.37 -16.57 7.59
C THR A 244 -3.97 -16.23 6.21
N ARG A 245 -5.29 -16.35 6.09
CA ARG A 245 -6.04 -15.98 4.89
C ARG A 245 -7.10 -14.93 5.23
N HIS A 246 -7.26 -13.98 4.32
CA HIS A 246 -8.39 -13.06 4.33
C HIS A 246 -9.65 -13.70 3.71
N GLY A 247 -10.81 -13.31 4.19
CA GLY A 247 -12.09 -13.43 3.48
C GLY A 247 -12.23 -12.30 2.47
N ILE A 248 -11.98 -11.06 2.93
CA ILE A 248 -11.79 -9.87 2.09
C ILE A 248 -10.58 -10.11 1.20
N THR A 249 -10.65 -9.73 -0.07
CA THR A 249 -9.60 -9.94 -1.09
C THR A 249 -9.21 -11.40 -1.35
N ARG A 250 -9.54 -12.33 -0.46
CA ARG A 250 -9.17 -13.76 -0.50
C ARG A 250 -7.65 -14.02 -0.49
N GLY A 251 -6.85 -13.01 -0.19
CA GLY A 251 -5.40 -13.12 -0.14
C GLY A 251 -4.89 -13.92 1.05
N THR A 252 -3.63 -14.29 1.01
CA THR A 252 -2.89 -14.91 2.11
C THR A 252 -1.83 -13.95 2.61
N THR A 253 -1.60 -13.90 3.93
CA THR A 253 -0.87 -12.79 4.52
C THR A 253 -0.13 -13.15 5.81
N ILE A 254 0.89 -12.34 6.11
CA ILE A 254 1.47 -12.14 7.44
C ILE A 254 1.58 -10.64 7.69
N TYR A 255 1.10 -10.20 8.85
CA TYR A 255 1.36 -8.87 9.38
C TYR A 255 2.51 -8.91 10.37
N PHE A 256 3.41 -7.96 10.28
CA PHE A 256 4.59 -7.86 11.12
C PHE A 256 4.98 -6.40 11.32
N PHE A 257 5.85 -6.13 12.30
CA PHE A 257 6.33 -4.78 12.56
C PHE A 257 7.79 -4.63 12.11
N ASP A 258 8.10 -3.47 11.53
CA ASP A 258 9.48 -3.06 11.35
C ASP A 258 10.12 -2.70 12.72
N PRO A 259 11.45 -2.51 12.82
CA PRO A 259 12.11 -2.16 14.08
C PRO A 259 11.60 -0.87 14.72
N SER A 260 11.00 0.02 13.94
CA SER A 260 10.44 1.30 14.41
C SER A 260 8.99 1.18 14.89
N GLY A 261 8.32 0.06 14.60
CA GLY A 261 6.92 -0.18 14.94
C GLY A 261 5.93 0.18 13.84
N ASN A 262 6.36 0.46 12.61
CA ASN A 262 5.44 0.52 11.47
C ASN A 262 4.96 -0.90 11.12
N ARG A 263 3.64 -1.09 11.01
CA ARG A 263 3.10 -2.37 10.55
C ARG A 263 3.30 -2.51 9.04
N ASN A 264 3.81 -3.66 8.66
CA ASN A 264 3.95 -4.12 7.29
C ASN A 264 3.14 -5.39 7.07
N GLU A 265 2.92 -5.73 5.79
CA GLU A 265 2.29 -6.96 5.37
C GLU A 265 3.09 -7.59 4.24
N VAL A 266 3.24 -8.91 4.25
CA VAL A 266 3.51 -9.68 3.03
C VAL A 266 2.21 -10.33 2.59
N PHE A 267 1.86 -10.17 1.32
CA PHE A 267 0.57 -10.54 0.76
C PHE A 267 0.76 -11.37 -0.50
N ALA A 268 0.01 -12.44 -0.65
CA ALA A 268 0.06 -13.28 -1.82
C ALA A 268 -1.33 -13.70 -2.28
N GLY A 269 -1.43 -13.96 -3.58
CA GLY A 269 -2.63 -14.48 -4.18
C GLY A 269 -3.69 -13.39 -4.37
N LEU A 270 -3.86 -12.93 -5.59
CA LEU A 270 -4.86 -11.91 -5.96
C LEU A 270 -6.31 -12.40 -5.77
N GLY A 271 -6.54 -13.58 -5.19
CA GLY A 271 -7.84 -14.12 -4.85
C GLY A 271 -8.89 -14.10 -5.97
N TYR A 272 -9.13 -12.95 -6.59
CA TYR A 272 -9.99 -12.71 -7.74
C TYR A 272 -9.60 -11.41 -8.46
N ARG A 273 -10.02 -11.30 -9.72
CA ARG A 273 -9.88 -10.06 -10.50
C ARG A 273 -11.16 -9.23 -10.37
N VAL A 274 -11.00 -7.95 -10.15
CA VAL A 274 -12.11 -6.99 -10.06
C VAL A 274 -12.41 -6.43 -11.44
N GLN A 275 -13.55 -6.80 -12.02
CA GLN A 275 -14.01 -6.24 -13.30
C GLN A 275 -14.86 -4.98 -13.06
N HIS A 276 -14.93 -4.10 -14.07
CA HIS A 276 -15.66 -2.81 -13.96
C HIS A 276 -17.14 -2.95 -13.69
N ASP A 277 -17.74 -4.08 -14.08
CA ASP A 277 -19.16 -4.38 -13.95
C ASP A 277 -19.48 -5.27 -12.74
N PHE A 278 -18.47 -5.64 -11.94
CA PHE A 278 -18.70 -6.43 -10.74
C PHE A 278 -19.34 -5.58 -9.64
N PRO A 279 -20.31 -6.13 -8.91
CA PRO A 279 -20.87 -5.46 -7.75
C PRO A 279 -19.85 -5.37 -6.63
N THR A 280 -19.91 -4.31 -5.85
CA THR A 280 -19.13 -4.21 -4.61
C THR A 280 -19.55 -5.30 -3.63
N ILE A 281 -18.60 -6.04 -3.09
CA ILE A 281 -18.83 -7.05 -2.05
C ILE A 281 -18.95 -6.35 -0.70
N ASN A 282 -19.94 -6.72 0.11
CA ASN A 282 -20.14 -6.12 1.43
C ASN A 282 -19.96 -7.16 2.54
N TRP A 283 -19.23 -6.77 3.58
CA TRP A 283 -19.04 -7.50 4.83
C TRP A 283 -19.70 -6.72 5.95
N THR A 284 -20.59 -7.34 6.68
CA THR A 284 -21.20 -6.73 7.87
C THR A 284 -20.27 -6.86 9.09
N VAL A 285 -20.38 -5.95 10.05
CA VAL A 285 -19.52 -5.93 11.25
C VAL A 285 -19.53 -7.27 12.00
N ASP A 286 -20.67 -7.95 12.08
CA ASP A 286 -20.76 -9.27 12.71
C ASP A 286 -19.99 -10.38 11.99
N GLN A 287 -19.65 -10.17 10.69
CA GLN A 287 -18.82 -11.06 9.89
C GLN A 287 -17.40 -10.54 9.64
N LEU A 288 -17.06 -9.37 10.19
CA LEU A 288 -15.79 -8.70 9.89
C LEU A 288 -14.58 -9.52 10.35
N ALA A 289 -14.66 -10.19 11.49
CA ALA A 289 -13.60 -11.08 11.98
C ALA A 289 -13.30 -12.21 10.98
N LYS A 290 -14.34 -12.78 10.37
CA LYS A 290 -14.21 -13.77 9.27
C LYS A 290 -13.69 -13.11 7.98
N GLY A 291 -14.09 -11.88 7.70
CA GLY A 291 -13.61 -11.10 6.56
C GLY A 291 -12.12 -10.84 6.65
N ILE A 292 -11.63 -10.42 7.80
CA ILE A 292 -10.21 -10.10 8.00
C ILE A 292 -9.37 -11.36 8.21
N PHE A 293 -9.75 -12.25 9.15
CA PHE A 293 -8.99 -13.48 9.45
C PHE A 293 -9.87 -14.71 9.27
N TYR A 294 -9.92 -15.22 8.04
CA TYR A 294 -10.88 -16.25 7.62
C TYR A 294 -10.79 -17.54 8.45
N HIS A 295 -9.58 -17.94 8.85
CA HIS A 295 -9.37 -19.16 9.63
C HIS A 295 -9.63 -18.96 11.12
N ALA A 296 -9.02 -17.94 11.74
CA ALA A 296 -9.13 -17.68 13.17
C ALA A 296 -10.50 -17.11 13.54
N ARG A 297 -11.09 -16.26 12.69
CA ARG A 297 -12.37 -15.55 12.92
C ARG A 297 -12.37 -14.67 14.17
N GLU A 298 -11.21 -14.18 14.54
CA GLU A 298 -11.00 -13.31 15.69
C GLU A 298 -10.11 -12.15 15.27
N LEU A 299 -10.42 -10.95 15.76
CA LEU A 299 -9.57 -9.76 15.62
C LEU A 299 -8.86 -9.57 16.96
N ASN A 300 -7.55 -9.37 16.94
CA ASN A 300 -6.83 -8.98 18.14
C ASN A 300 -6.88 -7.46 18.35
N ASP A 301 -6.70 -7.03 19.59
CA ASP A 301 -6.78 -5.61 19.96
C ASP A 301 -5.66 -4.79 19.29
N ALA A 302 -4.46 -5.35 19.16
CA ALA A 302 -3.34 -4.67 18.51
C ALA A 302 -3.65 -4.36 17.05
N PHE A 303 -4.22 -5.33 16.30
CA PHE A 303 -4.56 -5.15 14.90
C PHE A 303 -5.57 -4.02 14.67
N THR A 304 -6.51 -3.84 15.59
CA THR A 304 -7.58 -2.85 15.45
C THR A 304 -7.27 -1.48 16.06
N SER A 305 -6.20 -1.36 16.87
CA SER A 305 -5.90 -0.13 17.63
C SER A 305 -4.52 0.47 17.41
N VAL A 306 -3.56 -0.29 16.85
CA VAL A 306 -2.20 0.23 16.60
C VAL A 306 -2.14 0.85 15.21
N PHE A 307 -1.93 2.17 15.18
CA PHE A 307 -1.74 2.99 13.99
C PHE A 307 -0.52 3.89 14.19
N THR A 308 0.26 4.13 13.14
CA THR A 308 1.47 4.96 13.19
C THR A 308 1.39 6.19 12.30
#